data_830525354a9e6f0bb10e66e750b1aebe
#
_entry.id   830525354a9e6f0bb10e66e750b1aebe
#
_cell.length_a   1.000
_cell.length_b   1.000
_cell.length_c   1.000
_cell.angle_alpha   90.00
_cell.angle_beta   90.00
_cell.angle_gamma   90.00
#
_symmetry.space_group_name_H-M   'P 1'
#
loop_
_entity.id
_entity.type
_entity.pdbx_description
1 polymer ?
#
loop_
_entity_poly.entity_id
_entity_poly.type
_entity_poly.pdbx_seq_one_letter_code
_entity_poly.pdbx_strand_id
1 'polypeptide(L)'
;MELLRVVDKLGNDTNEIIEREELHNRSKLHNEVTIYIINDKGEVLLQRRSKNRRFCPNKLGVIAGHQSYREDILTCAVREAKEEVGLKIKKEDLHPLCDKYLVEEKYNNHYMYPYYVICNQKAEDFTIQKEELSFVRWYKIEEVIRLIEVGSKEIVIKKDEIRLFKKLLEVTKKDEKESFFLKIKKLLEVN
;
A
#
# COMPACT_ATOMS: atom_id res chain seq x y z
N MET A 1 20.21 -10.56 3.03
CA MET A 1 19.93 -11.11 1.68
C MET A 1 18.45 -11.40 1.64
N GLU A 2 17.71 -10.74 0.78
CA GLU A 2 16.26 -10.90 0.60
C GLU A 2 16.02 -11.86 -0.57
N LEU A 3 15.37 -12.98 -0.30
CA LEU A 3 15.06 -14.01 -1.30
C LEU A 3 13.60 -13.89 -1.71
N LEU A 4 13.36 -13.78 -3.01
CA LEU A 4 12.05 -13.63 -3.61
C LEU A 4 11.69 -14.85 -4.47
N ARG A 5 10.40 -15.08 -4.62
CA ARG A 5 9.84 -16.13 -5.45
C ARG A 5 9.57 -15.60 -6.85
N VAL A 6 10.05 -16.30 -7.87
CA VAL A 6 9.76 -15.98 -9.27
C VAL A 6 8.39 -16.54 -9.65
N VAL A 7 7.59 -15.76 -10.34
CA VAL A 7 6.30 -16.18 -10.90
C VAL A 7 6.32 -16.15 -12.43
N ASP A 8 5.45 -16.94 -13.05
CA ASP A 8 5.27 -16.96 -14.50
C ASP A 8 4.35 -15.79 -14.98
N LYS A 9 4.13 -15.69 -16.28
CA LYS A 9 3.24 -14.68 -16.88
C LYS A 9 1.75 -14.82 -16.53
N LEU A 10 1.35 -15.89 -15.85
CA LEU A 10 0.02 -16.08 -15.30
C LEU A 10 -0.03 -15.78 -13.79
N GLY A 11 1.15 -15.50 -13.20
CA GLY A 11 1.31 -15.25 -11.77
C GLY A 11 1.36 -16.54 -10.93
N ASN A 12 1.66 -17.68 -11.54
CA ASN A 12 1.87 -18.95 -10.84
C ASN A 12 3.32 -19.03 -10.37
N ASP A 13 3.51 -19.72 -9.25
CA ASP A 13 4.85 -20.01 -8.71
C ASP A 13 5.64 -20.92 -9.66
N THR A 14 6.86 -20.52 -10.00
CA THR A 14 7.77 -21.31 -10.83
C THR A 14 8.68 -22.23 -10.01
N ASN A 15 8.62 -22.18 -8.68
CA ASN A 15 9.56 -22.79 -7.73
C ASN A 15 11.01 -22.24 -7.82
N GLU A 16 11.26 -21.23 -8.65
CA GLU A 16 12.55 -20.53 -8.70
C GLU A 16 12.60 -19.48 -7.59
N ILE A 17 13.66 -19.53 -6.78
CA ILE A 17 13.91 -18.57 -5.70
C ILE A 17 15.23 -17.88 -5.99
N ILE A 18 15.21 -16.54 -6.05
CA ILE A 18 16.39 -15.75 -6.41
C ILE A 18 16.55 -14.59 -5.41
N GLU A 19 17.76 -14.15 -5.24
CA GLU A 19 18.07 -12.94 -4.49
C GLU A 19 17.49 -11.72 -5.20
N ARG A 20 16.94 -10.76 -4.46
CA ARG A 20 16.20 -9.60 -4.96
C ARG A 20 16.97 -8.79 -6.01
N GLU A 21 18.26 -8.54 -5.78
CA GLU A 21 19.06 -7.74 -6.71
C GLU A 21 19.28 -8.49 -8.04
N GLU A 22 19.54 -9.78 -7.98
CA GLU A 22 19.64 -10.64 -9.17
C GLU A 22 18.30 -10.72 -9.90
N LEU A 23 17.19 -10.87 -9.18
CA LEU A 23 15.83 -10.91 -9.74
C LEU A 23 15.54 -9.66 -10.57
N HIS A 24 15.83 -8.47 -10.04
CA HIS A 24 15.64 -7.21 -10.72
C HIS A 24 16.60 -7.06 -11.93
N ASN A 25 17.87 -7.44 -11.80
CA ASN A 25 18.84 -7.40 -12.89
C ASN A 25 18.42 -8.31 -14.07
N ARG A 26 17.76 -9.43 -13.77
CA ARG A 26 17.23 -10.37 -14.77
C ARG A 26 15.79 -10.05 -15.21
N SER A 27 15.21 -8.98 -14.72
CA SER A 27 13.83 -8.55 -15.00
C SER A 27 12.79 -9.67 -14.81
N LYS A 28 12.99 -10.53 -13.81
CA LYS A 28 12.07 -11.64 -13.48
C LYS A 28 10.81 -11.13 -12.82
N LEU A 29 9.68 -11.79 -13.13
CA LEU A 29 8.40 -11.51 -12.49
C LEU A 29 8.37 -12.05 -11.05
N HIS A 30 7.82 -11.24 -10.16
CA HIS A 30 7.61 -11.56 -8.75
C HIS A 30 6.31 -10.91 -8.24
N ASN A 31 6.01 -11.06 -6.96
CA ASN A 31 4.84 -10.45 -6.36
C ASN A 31 5.24 -9.31 -5.41
N GLU A 32 4.50 -8.21 -5.48
CA GLU A 32 4.56 -7.10 -4.55
C GLU A 32 3.19 -6.80 -3.96
N VAL A 33 3.16 -6.29 -2.75
CA VAL A 33 1.95 -5.81 -2.10
C VAL A 33 2.00 -4.29 -1.95
N THR A 34 0.87 -3.64 -2.13
CA THR A 34 0.67 -2.25 -1.74
C THR A 34 -0.44 -2.16 -0.70
N ILE A 35 -0.20 -1.41 0.38
CA ILE A 35 -1.13 -1.24 1.49
C ILE A 35 -1.52 0.22 1.60
N TYR A 36 -2.79 0.51 1.33
CA TYR A 36 -3.39 1.81 1.52
C TYR A 36 -4.00 1.88 2.92
N ILE A 37 -3.33 2.56 3.84
CA ILE A 37 -3.87 2.82 5.18
C ILE A 37 -4.76 4.05 5.05
N ILE A 38 -6.06 3.89 5.30
CA ILE A 38 -7.05 4.97 5.20
C ILE A 38 -7.74 5.20 6.55
N ASN A 39 -8.30 6.37 6.74
CA ASN A 39 -9.08 6.68 7.94
C ASN A 39 -10.53 7.08 7.61
N ASP A 40 -11.36 7.20 8.65
CA ASP A 40 -12.76 7.60 8.56
C ASP A 40 -12.99 9.07 8.14
N LYS A 41 -11.91 9.86 7.98
CA LYS A 41 -11.95 11.25 7.51
C LYS A 41 -11.67 11.37 6.02
N GLY A 42 -11.60 10.26 5.27
CA GLY A 42 -11.28 10.26 3.84
C GLY A 42 -9.82 10.63 3.56
N GLU A 43 -8.91 10.25 4.47
CA GLU A 43 -7.47 10.47 4.32
C GLU A 43 -6.75 9.15 4.11
N VAL A 44 -5.65 9.19 3.37
CA VAL A 44 -4.70 8.09 3.17
C VAL A 44 -3.37 8.45 3.82
N LEU A 45 -2.77 7.49 4.52
CA LEU A 45 -1.44 7.65 5.09
C LEU A 45 -0.41 7.53 3.98
N LEU A 46 0.38 8.58 3.75
CA LEU A 46 1.56 8.52 2.89
C LEU A 46 2.83 8.55 3.73
N GLN A 47 3.79 7.76 3.32
CA GLN A 47 5.15 7.78 3.85
C GLN A 47 6.05 8.65 2.97
N ARG A 48 7.02 9.36 3.59
CA ARG A 48 8.11 10.00 2.87
C ARG A 48 9.33 9.11 2.92
N ARG A 49 9.79 8.68 1.75
CA ARG A 49 10.99 7.85 1.61
C ARG A 49 12.21 8.59 2.14
N SER A 50 13.08 7.87 2.84
CA SER A 50 14.34 8.45 3.33
C SER A 50 15.18 9.00 2.16
N LYS A 51 15.90 10.09 2.41
CA LYS A 51 16.84 10.68 1.46
C LYS A 51 17.98 9.74 1.04
N ASN A 52 18.23 8.72 1.85
CA ASN A 52 19.29 7.74 1.64
C ASN A 52 18.83 6.53 0.79
N ARG A 53 17.57 6.46 0.41
CA ARG A 53 17.06 5.37 -0.44
C ARG A 53 17.61 5.49 -1.86
N ARG A 54 18.04 4.36 -2.43
CA ARG A 54 18.59 4.27 -3.80
C ARG A 54 17.57 4.70 -4.87
N PHE A 55 16.29 4.32 -4.67
CA PHE A 55 15.21 4.61 -5.61
C PHE A 55 14.23 5.62 -5.03
N CYS A 56 13.87 6.64 -5.82
CA CYS A 56 12.91 7.66 -5.48
C CYS A 56 13.12 8.28 -4.07
N PRO A 57 14.34 8.74 -3.71
CA PRO A 57 14.60 9.35 -2.42
C PRO A 57 13.73 10.59 -2.22
N ASN A 58 13.35 10.83 -0.97
CA ASN A 58 12.61 12.03 -0.53
C ASN A 58 11.26 12.24 -1.24
N LYS A 59 10.63 11.17 -1.76
CA LYS A 59 9.29 11.24 -2.36
C LYS A 59 8.23 10.62 -1.47
N LEU A 60 6.99 11.07 -1.61
CA LEU A 60 5.83 10.50 -0.96
C LEU A 60 5.37 9.24 -1.71
N GLY A 61 4.95 8.24 -0.96
CA GLY A 61 4.39 6.99 -1.49
C GLY A 61 3.50 6.31 -0.47
N VAL A 62 2.91 5.22 -0.85
CA VAL A 62 2.16 4.30 0.02
C VAL A 62 3.10 3.23 0.58
N ILE A 63 2.63 2.43 1.52
CA ILE A 63 3.37 1.29 2.04
C ILE A 63 3.38 0.19 0.98
N ALA A 64 4.54 -0.39 0.69
CA ALA A 64 4.69 -1.43 -0.32
C ALA A 64 5.92 -2.29 -0.08
N GLY A 65 5.84 -3.57 -0.44
CA GLY A 65 6.97 -4.47 -0.30
C GLY A 65 6.88 -5.74 -1.13
N HIS A 66 8.01 -6.40 -1.25
CA HIS A 66 8.16 -7.64 -2.00
C HIS A 66 7.73 -8.84 -1.17
N GLN A 67 7.01 -9.77 -1.80
CA GLN A 67 6.69 -11.05 -1.18
C GLN A 67 7.96 -11.91 -1.06
N SER A 68 8.38 -12.18 0.16
CA SER A 68 9.45 -13.14 0.44
C SER A 68 9.02 -14.56 0.03
N TYR A 69 9.97 -15.42 -0.32
CA TYR A 69 9.69 -16.79 -0.74
C TYR A 69 9.03 -17.68 0.33
N ARG A 70 9.08 -17.27 1.61
CA ARG A 70 8.55 -18.02 2.75
C ARG A 70 7.16 -17.61 3.20
N GLU A 71 6.54 -16.65 2.55
CA GLU A 71 5.26 -16.10 3.00
C GLU A 71 4.23 -16.04 1.87
N ASP A 72 2.95 -16.02 2.23
CA ASP A 72 1.87 -15.66 1.33
C ASP A 72 1.71 -14.13 1.27
N ILE A 73 0.92 -13.64 0.31
CA ILE A 73 0.79 -12.19 0.06
C ILE A 73 0.16 -11.42 1.22
N LEU A 74 -0.77 -12.00 1.98
CA LEU A 74 -1.38 -11.37 3.15
C LEU A 74 -0.39 -11.30 4.31
N THR A 75 0.44 -12.34 4.50
CA THR A 75 1.53 -12.32 5.48
C THR A 75 2.54 -11.23 5.14
N CYS A 76 2.90 -11.09 3.85
CA CYS A 76 3.73 -10.01 3.36
C CYS A 76 3.14 -8.64 3.73
N ALA A 77 1.86 -8.40 3.44
CA ALA A 77 1.19 -7.14 3.76
C ALA A 77 1.22 -6.82 5.27
N VAL A 78 0.94 -7.81 6.12
CA VAL A 78 1.01 -7.64 7.59
C VAL A 78 2.43 -7.32 8.05
N ARG A 79 3.44 -7.98 7.48
CA ARG A 79 4.86 -7.75 7.79
C ARG A 79 5.27 -6.33 7.39
N GLU A 80 5.02 -5.91 6.15
CA GLU A 80 5.39 -4.58 5.64
C GLU A 80 4.73 -3.45 6.43
N ALA A 81 3.42 -3.56 6.74
CA ALA A 81 2.73 -2.59 7.58
C ALA A 81 3.37 -2.45 8.97
N LYS A 82 3.82 -3.58 9.55
CA LYS A 82 4.51 -3.59 10.85
C LYS A 82 5.93 -3.05 10.76
N GLU A 83 6.70 -3.43 9.74
CA GLU A 83 8.11 -3.05 9.57
C GLU A 83 8.24 -1.56 9.23
N GLU A 84 7.53 -1.08 8.20
CA GLU A 84 7.67 0.29 7.75
C GLU A 84 7.08 1.32 8.72
N VAL A 85 5.87 1.05 9.27
CA VAL A 85 5.13 2.05 10.05
C VAL A 85 4.68 1.58 11.43
N GLY A 86 5.07 0.40 11.88
CA GLY A 86 4.74 -0.14 13.19
C GLY A 86 3.27 -0.53 13.36
N LEU A 87 2.47 -0.55 12.28
CA LEU A 87 1.06 -0.86 12.33
C LEU A 87 0.84 -2.37 12.52
N LYS A 88 0.19 -2.75 13.61
CA LYS A 88 -0.15 -4.13 13.94
C LYS A 88 -1.56 -4.45 13.45
N ILE A 89 -1.66 -5.19 12.37
CA ILE A 89 -2.91 -5.65 11.77
C ILE A 89 -2.93 -7.17 11.65
N LYS A 90 -4.11 -7.74 11.46
CA LYS A 90 -4.30 -9.16 11.12
C LYS A 90 -4.62 -9.29 9.62
N LYS A 91 -4.54 -10.49 9.08
CA LYS A 91 -4.93 -10.75 7.68
C LYS A 91 -6.39 -10.40 7.39
N GLU A 92 -7.25 -10.57 8.39
CA GLU A 92 -8.69 -10.29 8.31
C GLU A 92 -9.00 -8.78 8.22
N ASP A 93 -8.07 -7.92 8.64
CA ASP A 93 -8.21 -6.46 8.54
C ASP A 93 -7.88 -5.93 7.15
N LEU A 94 -7.25 -6.76 6.29
CA LEU A 94 -6.84 -6.41 4.95
C LEU A 94 -7.97 -6.67 3.95
N HIS A 95 -8.40 -5.63 3.26
CA HIS A 95 -9.43 -5.72 2.23
C HIS A 95 -8.80 -5.53 0.85
N PRO A 96 -9.07 -6.43 -0.13
CA PRO A 96 -8.57 -6.24 -1.49
C PRO A 96 -9.20 -4.99 -2.11
N LEU A 97 -8.38 -4.09 -2.61
CA LEU A 97 -8.85 -2.88 -3.30
C LEU A 97 -9.29 -3.19 -4.73
N CYS A 98 -8.55 -4.05 -5.42
CA CYS A 98 -8.92 -4.63 -6.71
C CYS A 98 -8.15 -5.94 -6.92
N ASP A 99 -8.42 -6.64 -8.03
CA ASP A 99 -7.64 -7.78 -8.46
C ASP A 99 -6.18 -7.38 -8.69
N LYS A 100 -5.27 -8.36 -8.52
CA LYS A 100 -3.86 -8.17 -8.86
C LYS A 100 -3.70 -7.72 -10.32
N TYR A 101 -2.71 -6.90 -10.58
CA TYR A 101 -2.39 -6.44 -11.93
C TYR A 101 -0.89 -6.46 -12.18
N LEU A 102 -0.53 -6.64 -13.44
CA LEU A 102 0.87 -6.65 -13.88
C LEU A 102 1.40 -5.22 -13.97
N VAL A 103 2.58 -4.99 -13.40
CA VAL A 103 3.39 -3.79 -13.55
C VAL A 103 4.65 -4.17 -14.29
N GLU A 104 4.89 -3.54 -15.44
CA GLU A 104 6.07 -3.77 -16.24
C GLU A 104 6.97 -2.54 -16.21
N GLU A 105 8.15 -2.72 -15.66
CA GLU A 105 9.20 -1.70 -15.57
C GLU A 105 10.52 -2.31 -16.03
N LYS A 106 11.44 -1.47 -16.44
CA LYS A 106 12.72 -1.91 -16.97
C LYS A 106 13.46 -2.95 -16.11
N TYR A 107 13.36 -2.81 -14.79
CA TYR A 107 14.07 -3.64 -13.82
C TYR A 107 13.19 -4.18 -12.69
N ASN A 108 11.89 -3.88 -12.68
CA ASN A 108 10.97 -4.26 -11.61
C ASN A 108 9.63 -4.71 -12.19
N ASN A 109 9.62 -5.91 -12.78
CA ASN A 109 8.40 -6.53 -13.30
C ASN A 109 7.72 -7.33 -12.21
N HIS A 110 6.48 -6.97 -11.87
CA HIS A 110 5.80 -7.62 -10.74
C HIS A 110 4.29 -7.66 -10.92
N TYR A 111 3.65 -8.60 -10.22
CA TYR A 111 2.23 -8.54 -9.93
C TYR A 111 2.01 -7.72 -8.66
N MET A 112 1.30 -6.60 -8.79
CA MET A 112 0.90 -5.77 -7.66
C MET A 112 -0.40 -6.27 -7.06
N TYR A 113 -0.41 -6.49 -5.73
CA TYR A 113 -1.58 -6.86 -4.93
C TYR A 113 -1.99 -5.68 -4.04
N PRO A 114 -3.00 -4.89 -4.45
CA PRO A 114 -3.41 -3.71 -3.69
C PRO A 114 -4.43 -4.08 -2.62
N TYR A 115 -4.09 -3.80 -1.37
CA TYR A 115 -4.98 -3.91 -0.21
C TYR A 115 -5.19 -2.55 0.44
N TYR A 116 -6.32 -2.40 1.15
CA TYR A 116 -6.50 -1.30 2.08
C TYR A 116 -6.83 -1.80 3.47
N VAL A 117 -6.56 -0.97 4.47
CA VAL A 117 -6.91 -1.18 5.88
C VAL A 117 -7.40 0.13 6.47
N ILE A 118 -8.41 0.07 7.34
CA ILE A 118 -8.94 1.24 8.04
C ILE A 118 -8.18 1.39 9.37
N CYS A 119 -7.61 2.58 9.60
CA CYS A 119 -6.86 2.90 10.80
C CYS A 119 -7.05 4.37 11.16
N ASN A 120 -7.52 4.65 12.37
CA ASN A 120 -7.76 6.01 12.87
C ASN A 120 -6.65 6.50 13.83
N GLN A 121 -5.49 5.83 13.84
CA GLN A 121 -4.32 6.23 14.62
C GLN A 121 -3.80 7.58 14.16
N LYS A 122 -3.32 8.42 15.09
CA LYS A 122 -2.67 9.69 14.70
C LYS A 122 -1.33 9.45 14.03
N ALA A 123 -0.93 10.35 13.14
CA ALA A 123 0.32 10.20 12.39
C ALA A 123 1.57 10.11 13.30
N GLU A 124 1.57 10.84 14.41
CA GLU A 124 2.65 10.85 15.40
C GLU A 124 2.77 9.55 16.21
N ASP A 125 1.72 8.72 16.23
CA ASP A 125 1.72 7.46 16.98
C ASP A 125 2.28 6.27 16.17
N PHE A 126 2.56 6.45 14.87
CA PHE A 126 3.21 5.44 14.06
C PHE A 126 4.70 5.35 14.37
N THR A 127 5.22 4.13 14.46
CA THR A 127 6.65 3.88 14.63
C THR A 127 7.27 3.58 13.27
N ILE A 128 8.01 4.54 12.71
CA ILE A 128 8.59 4.39 11.36
C ILE A 128 9.98 3.75 11.41
N GLN A 129 10.28 2.98 10.37
CA GLN A 129 11.63 2.46 10.10
C GLN A 129 12.48 3.59 9.48
N LYS A 130 13.29 4.27 10.30
CA LYS A 130 14.04 5.50 9.93
C LYS A 130 15.04 5.31 8.80
N GLU A 131 15.52 4.10 8.58
CA GLU A 131 16.39 3.74 7.45
C GLU A 131 15.68 3.87 6.13
N GLU A 132 14.37 3.61 6.11
CA GLU A 132 13.53 3.62 4.91
C GLU A 132 12.70 4.89 4.78
N LEU A 133 12.17 5.40 5.90
CA LEU A 133 11.19 6.48 5.93
C LEU A 133 11.69 7.68 6.75
N SER A 134 11.35 8.88 6.30
CA SER A 134 11.61 10.13 7.04
C SER A 134 10.44 10.54 7.94
N PHE A 135 9.22 10.33 7.48
CA PHE A 135 7.98 10.54 8.23
C PHE A 135 6.80 9.86 7.56
N VAL A 136 5.67 9.80 8.27
CA VAL A 136 4.35 9.50 7.72
C VAL A 136 3.39 10.64 8.03
N ARG A 137 2.40 10.85 7.15
CA ARG A 137 1.38 11.89 7.32
C ARG A 137 0.09 11.50 6.61
N TRP A 138 -1.04 11.92 7.19
CA TRP A 138 -2.34 11.82 6.57
C TRP A 138 -2.52 12.90 5.50
N TYR A 139 -3.04 12.51 4.34
CA TYR A 139 -3.37 13.38 3.21
C TYR A 139 -4.79 13.10 2.77
N LYS A 140 -5.57 14.11 2.44
CA LYS A 140 -6.86 13.93 1.80
C LYS A 140 -6.69 13.16 0.49
N ILE A 141 -7.52 12.14 0.27
CA ILE A 141 -7.43 11.31 -0.95
C ILE A 141 -7.58 12.18 -2.20
N GLU A 142 -8.46 13.19 -2.18
CA GLU A 142 -8.64 14.15 -3.28
C GLU A 142 -7.39 15.01 -3.55
N GLU A 143 -6.62 15.33 -2.53
CA GLU A 143 -5.35 16.04 -2.68
C GLU A 143 -4.32 15.17 -3.38
N VAL A 144 -4.22 13.90 -2.98
CA VAL A 144 -3.31 12.93 -3.62
C VAL A 144 -3.71 12.71 -5.08
N ILE A 145 -5.00 12.59 -5.38
CA ILE A 145 -5.51 12.49 -6.76
C ILE A 145 -5.03 13.70 -7.59
N ARG A 146 -5.17 14.91 -7.06
CA ARG A 146 -4.68 16.13 -7.76
C ARG A 146 -3.18 16.11 -8.00
N LEU A 147 -2.38 15.67 -7.02
CA LEU A 147 -0.92 15.53 -7.19
C LEU A 147 -0.57 14.53 -8.30
N ILE A 148 -1.31 13.44 -8.42
CA ILE A 148 -1.13 12.45 -9.50
C ILE A 148 -1.52 13.07 -10.86
N GLU A 149 -2.65 13.75 -10.94
CA GLU A 149 -3.17 14.36 -12.17
C GLU A 149 -2.20 15.38 -12.79
N VAL A 150 -1.59 16.22 -11.93
CA VAL A 150 -0.60 17.21 -12.39
C VAL A 150 0.79 16.62 -12.61
N GLY A 151 0.99 15.33 -12.35
CA GLY A 151 2.30 14.67 -12.49
C GLY A 151 3.34 15.25 -11.51
N SER A 152 2.95 15.48 -10.26
CA SER A 152 3.83 16.04 -9.24
C SER A 152 5.10 15.21 -9.07
N LYS A 153 6.25 15.90 -9.01
CA LYS A 153 7.54 15.25 -8.72
C LYS A 153 7.72 14.86 -7.24
N GLU A 154 6.79 15.27 -6.37
CA GLU A 154 6.80 14.98 -4.94
C GLU A 154 6.38 13.55 -4.60
N ILE A 155 5.69 12.87 -5.51
CA ILE A 155 5.14 11.52 -5.29
C ILE A 155 5.81 10.49 -6.21
N VAL A 156 5.83 9.23 -5.76
CA VAL A 156 6.24 8.08 -6.60
C VAL A 156 5.06 7.44 -7.33
N ILE A 157 3.84 7.76 -6.91
CA ILE A 157 2.59 7.20 -7.42
C ILE A 157 2.40 7.61 -8.88
N LYS A 158 2.14 6.65 -9.74
CA LYS A 158 2.02 6.87 -11.19
C LYS A 158 0.61 7.26 -11.59
N LYS A 159 0.48 7.82 -12.81
CA LYS A 159 -0.80 8.31 -13.31
C LYS A 159 -1.85 7.22 -13.52
N ASP A 160 -1.45 6.01 -13.86
CA ASP A 160 -2.32 4.85 -14.02
C ASP A 160 -2.88 4.31 -12.69
N GLU A 161 -2.22 4.63 -11.56
CA GLU A 161 -2.70 4.27 -10.22
C GLU A 161 -3.80 5.20 -9.69
N ILE A 162 -4.12 6.30 -10.40
CA ILE A 162 -5.21 7.22 -10.01
C ILE A 162 -6.55 6.50 -9.80
N ARG A 163 -6.80 5.43 -10.57
CA ARG A 163 -7.98 4.57 -10.43
C ARG A 163 -8.12 3.96 -9.04
N LEU A 164 -6.99 3.64 -8.38
CA LEU A 164 -6.96 3.05 -7.04
C LEU A 164 -7.36 4.09 -6.00
N PHE A 165 -6.86 5.32 -6.11
CA PHE A 165 -7.22 6.41 -5.21
C PHE A 165 -8.69 6.84 -5.38
N LYS A 166 -9.23 6.82 -6.61
CA LYS A 166 -10.66 7.04 -6.84
C LYS A 166 -11.51 5.97 -6.16
N LYS A 167 -11.06 4.70 -6.22
CA LYS A 167 -11.75 3.59 -5.54
C LYS A 167 -11.67 3.69 -4.02
N LEU A 168 -10.53 4.12 -3.47
CA LEU A 168 -10.39 4.41 -2.04
C LEU A 168 -11.37 5.50 -1.59
N LEU A 169 -11.56 6.54 -2.39
CA LEU A 169 -12.51 7.60 -2.11
C LEU A 169 -13.96 7.10 -2.09
N GLU A 170 -14.31 6.12 -2.92
CA GLU A 170 -15.63 5.47 -2.90
C GLU A 170 -15.81 4.64 -1.63
N VAL A 171 -14.78 3.91 -1.20
CA VAL A 171 -14.79 3.12 0.05
C VAL A 171 -15.05 4.04 1.24
N THR A 172 -14.27 5.12 1.40
CA THR A 172 -14.43 6.05 2.54
C THR A 172 -15.80 6.68 2.60
N LYS A 173 -16.38 7.08 1.45
CA LYS A 173 -17.75 7.64 1.38
C LYS A 173 -18.84 6.64 1.73
N LYS A 174 -18.64 5.35 1.45
CA LYS A 174 -19.57 4.30 1.83
C LYS A 174 -19.54 4.07 3.35
N ASP A 175 -18.36 3.99 3.93
CA ASP A 175 -18.18 3.81 5.37
C ASP A 175 -18.75 4.98 6.19
N GLU A 176 -18.61 6.22 5.71
CA GLU A 176 -19.23 7.40 6.32
C GLU A 176 -20.77 7.27 6.37
N LYS A 177 -21.40 6.83 5.26
CA LYS A 177 -22.84 6.62 5.21
C LYS A 177 -23.30 5.51 6.15
N GLU A 178 -22.63 4.37 6.16
CA GLU A 178 -22.97 3.25 7.05
C GLU A 178 -22.81 3.64 8.52
N SER A 179 -21.73 4.35 8.89
CA SER A 179 -21.52 4.88 10.23
C SER A 179 -22.61 5.88 10.64
N PHE A 180 -23.04 6.75 9.72
CA PHE A 180 -24.12 7.71 9.96
C PHE A 180 -25.47 7.00 10.19
N PHE A 181 -25.82 6.01 9.36
CA PHE A 181 -27.03 5.22 9.54
C PHE A 181 -27.03 4.43 10.85
N LEU A 182 -25.88 3.87 11.24
CA LEU A 182 -25.75 3.15 12.52
C LEU A 182 -25.94 4.08 13.74
N LYS A 183 -25.42 5.31 13.66
CA LYS A 183 -25.63 6.33 14.70
C LYS A 183 -27.10 6.75 14.82
N ILE A 184 -27.79 6.97 13.68
CA ILE A 184 -29.23 7.29 13.68
C ILE A 184 -30.04 6.14 14.29
N LYS A 185 -29.74 4.89 13.86
CA LYS A 185 -30.45 3.72 14.38
C LYS A 185 -30.32 3.61 15.91
N LYS A 186 -29.11 3.78 16.46
CA LYS A 186 -28.89 3.80 17.92
C LYS A 186 -29.65 4.92 18.62
N LEU A 187 -29.77 6.10 18.02
CA LEU A 187 -30.53 7.22 18.58
C LEU A 187 -32.05 6.95 18.58
N LEU A 188 -32.56 6.21 17.60
CA LEU A 188 -33.97 5.84 17.52
C LEU A 188 -34.36 4.65 18.42
N GLU A 189 -33.39 3.80 18.79
CA GLU A 189 -33.62 2.65 19.70
C GLU A 189 -33.58 3.06 21.19
N VAL A 190 -33.18 4.29 21.54
CA VAL A 190 -33.06 4.81 22.91
C VAL A 190 -34.32 5.63 23.32
N ASN A 191 -35.27 5.81 22.42
CA ASN A 191 -36.60 6.42 22.69
C ASN A 191 -37.68 5.36 22.64
#